data_990bac930a7027ab99ebf83dfdbfc5dd
#
_entry.id   990bac930a7027ab99ebf83dfdbfc5dd
#
_cell.length_a   1.000
_cell.length_b   1.000
_cell.length_c   1.000
_cell.angle_alpha   90.00
_cell.angle_beta   90.00
_cell.angle_gamma   90.00
#
_symmetry.space_group_name_H-M   'P 1'
#
loop_
_entity.id
_entity.type
_entity.pdbx_description
1 polymer ?
#
loop_
_entity_poly.entity_id
_entity_poly.type
_entity_poly.pdbx_seq_one_letter_code
_entity_poly.pdbx_strand_id
1 'polypeptide(L)'
;MDKDGVIRQIEKTGYTLISIVGIKDIIRKEVPEAVAKCQRAGITVRMVTGDNKITAMAIAKECNIINANTGIDNDSVMEGPEFYDRMGGLICKNCKKDAIDCTCGSDKIDEGVKNAAAFKAIWKTLRVLARSRPEDKYLLVTGLRELGDVVAVTGDGTNDAPALKKADVGFAMGITGTDVAKHAADI
;
A
#
# COMPACT_ATOMS: atom_id res chain seq x y z
N MET A 1 -6.03 -27.09 -5.06
CA MET A 1 -5.89 -27.44 -6.48
C MET A 1 -4.48 -27.12 -6.90
N ASP A 2 -3.83 -28.07 -7.58
CA ASP A 2 -2.53 -27.80 -8.20
C ASP A 2 -2.66 -26.73 -9.29
N LYS A 3 -1.53 -26.17 -9.76
CA LYS A 3 -1.50 -25.21 -10.87
C LYS A 3 -2.22 -25.71 -12.13
N ASP A 4 -2.40 -27.03 -12.24
CA ASP A 4 -3.05 -27.71 -13.38
C ASP A 4 -4.52 -28.07 -13.10
N GLY A 5 -5.11 -27.61 -11.99
CA GLY A 5 -6.51 -27.90 -11.61
C GLY A 5 -6.79 -29.35 -11.21
N VAL A 6 -5.76 -30.16 -11.02
CA VAL A 6 -5.89 -31.59 -10.68
C VAL A 6 -6.07 -31.74 -9.17
N ILE A 7 -7.18 -32.36 -8.75
CA ILE A 7 -7.41 -32.75 -7.35
C ILE A 7 -6.55 -33.97 -7.05
N ARG A 8 -5.63 -33.86 -6.10
CA ARG A 8 -4.79 -34.98 -5.67
C ARG A 8 -5.65 -36.08 -5.08
N GLN A 9 -5.19 -37.34 -5.20
CA GLN A 9 -5.95 -38.50 -4.73
C GLN A 9 -6.26 -38.43 -3.23
N ILE A 10 -5.36 -37.83 -2.45
CA ILE A 10 -5.53 -37.63 -1.00
C ILE A 10 -6.62 -36.57 -0.68
N GLU A 11 -7.02 -35.74 -1.63
CA GLU A 11 -8.04 -34.69 -1.46
C GLU A 11 -9.44 -35.13 -1.92
N LYS A 12 -9.63 -36.37 -2.37
CA LYS A 12 -10.90 -36.82 -2.97
C LYS A 12 -11.92 -37.38 -2.00
N THR A 13 -11.48 -38.14 -1.02
CA THR A 13 -12.36 -38.85 -0.08
C THR A 13 -11.69 -39.11 1.26
N GLY A 14 -12.48 -39.40 2.28
CA GLY A 14 -11.96 -39.86 3.58
C GLY A 14 -11.71 -38.78 4.62
N TYR A 15 -12.09 -37.52 4.32
CA TYR A 15 -12.01 -36.45 5.30
C TYR A 15 -13.21 -36.44 6.22
N THR A 16 -12.94 -36.22 7.51
CA THR A 16 -13.96 -35.86 8.49
C THR A 16 -13.79 -34.39 8.85
N LEU A 17 -14.82 -33.57 8.62
CA LEU A 17 -14.81 -32.19 9.05
C LEU A 17 -14.83 -32.14 10.58
N ILE A 18 -13.76 -31.65 11.18
CA ILE A 18 -13.65 -31.50 12.64
C ILE A 18 -14.24 -30.16 13.08
N SER A 19 -13.84 -29.08 12.41
CA SER A 19 -14.34 -27.73 12.72
C SER A 19 -14.07 -26.77 11.58
N ILE A 20 -14.81 -25.67 11.60
CA ILE A 20 -14.51 -24.47 10.80
C ILE A 20 -14.22 -23.35 11.79
N VAL A 21 -13.04 -22.75 11.68
CA VAL A 21 -12.63 -21.63 12.55
C VAL A 21 -12.43 -20.38 11.72
N GLY A 22 -12.85 -19.25 12.26
CA GLY A 22 -12.56 -17.93 11.70
C GLY A 22 -11.36 -17.32 12.43
N ILE A 23 -10.42 -16.78 11.66
CA ILE A 23 -9.30 -16.02 12.20
C ILE A 23 -9.57 -14.56 11.93
N LYS A 24 -9.66 -13.74 12.99
CA LYS A 24 -9.78 -12.28 12.89
C LYS A 24 -8.55 -11.65 13.51
N ASP A 25 -7.84 -10.85 12.74
CA ASP A 25 -6.81 -9.97 13.29
C ASP A 25 -7.48 -8.84 14.07
N ILE A 26 -7.02 -8.61 15.30
CA ILE A 26 -7.63 -7.63 16.19
C ILE A 26 -6.86 -6.32 16.06
N ILE A 27 -7.57 -5.26 15.69
CA ILE A 27 -7.00 -3.92 15.65
C ILE A 27 -6.65 -3.48 17.08
N ARG A 28 -5.45 -2.94 17.24
CA ARG A 28 -5.02 -2.38 18.53
C ARG A 28 -5.94 -1.24 18.91
N LYS A 29 -6.34 -1.19 20.19
CA LYS A 29 -7.36 -0.24 20.69
C LYS A 29 -7.00 1.23 20.44
N GLU A 30 -5.72 1.53 20.39
CA GLU A 30 -5.20 2.89 20.20
C GLU A 30 -5.28 3.39 18.74
N VAL A 31 -5.39 2.48 17.77
CA VAL A 31 -5.31 2.82 16.34
C VAL A 31 -6.45 3.73 15.87
N PRO A 32 -7.73 3.48 16.18
CA PRO A 32 -8.80 4.38 15.74
C PRO A 32 -8.66 5.81 16.29
N GLU A 33 -8.20 5.94 17.55
CA GLU A 33 -7.96 7.25 18.14
C GLU A 33 -6.76 7.96 17.49
N ALA A 34 -5.67 7.23 17.21
CA ALA A 34 -4.50 7.76 16.53
C ALA A 34 -4.87 8.27 15.12
N VAL A 35 -5.64 7.48 14.36
CA VAL A 35 -6.16 7.89 13.04
C VAL A 35 -7.00 9.17 13.16
N ALA A 36 -7.90 9.23 14.14
CA ALA A 36 -8.72 10.41 14.37
C ALA A 36 -7.88 11.65 14.75
N LYS A 37 -6.78 11.49 15.50
CA LYS A 37 -5.84 12.57 15.79
C LYS A 37 -5.16 13.10 14.52
N CYS A 38 -4.67 12.20 13.67
CA CYS A 38 -4.10 12.57 12.37
C CYS A 38 -5.10 13.35 11.50
N GLN A 39 -6.33 12.85 11.40
CA GLN A 39 -7.37 13.50 10.60
C GLN A 39 -7.73 14.89 11.13
N ARG A 40 -7.82 15.07 12.46
CA ARG A 40 -8.03 16.41 13.08
C ARG A 40 -6.88 17.37 12.81
N ALA A 41 -5.67 16.86 12.65
CA ALA A 41 -4.50 17.65 12.26
C ALA A 41 -4.41 17.92 10.75
N GLY A 42 -5.44 17.55 9.97
CA GLY A 42 -5.45 17.71 8.52
C GLY A 42 -4.63 16.68 7.74
N ILE A 43 -4.15 15.62 8.42
CA ILE A 43 -3.36 14.56 7.80
C ILE A 43 -4.28 13.53 7.19
N THR A 44 -4.10 13.23 5.89
CA THR A 44 -4.79 12.14 5.21
C THR A 44 -4.12 10.82 5.54
N VAL A 45 -4.81 9.98 6.29
CA VAL A 45 -4.33 8.61 6.58
C VAL A 45 -4.76 7.68 5.44
N ARG A 46 -3.79 6.91 4.93
CA ARG A 46 -4.01 5.87 3.92
C ARG A 46 -3.49 4.53 4.43
N MET A 47 -4.20 3.47 4.10
CA MET A 47 -3.77 2.10 4.39
C MET A 47 -3.28 1.44 3.11
N VAL A 48 -2.07 0.87 3.18
CA VAL A 48 -1.47 0.10 2.09
C VAL A 48 -1.11 -1.27 2.65
N THR A 49 -1.73 -2.32 2.11
CA THR A 49 -1.64 -3.68 2.67
C THR A 49 -1.57 -4.74 1.59
N GLY A 50 -0.94 -5.88 1.91
CA GLY A 50 -0.99 -7.11 1.10
C GLY A 50 -2.32 -7.86 1.20
N ASP A 51 -3.20 -7.51 2.14
CA ASP A 51 -4.50 -8.14 2.32
C ASP A 51 -5.42 -7.97 1.12
N ASN A 52 -6.41 -8.86 1.01
CA ASN A 52 -7.46 -8.72 0.00
C ASN A 52 -8.35 -7.50 0.27
N LYS A 53 -9.00 -7.01 -0.78
CA LYS A 53 -9.83 -5.79 -0.76
C LYS A 53 -10.91 -5.82 0.31
N ILE A 54 -11.56 -6.97 0.54
CA ILE A 54 -12.66 -7.11 1.51
C ILE A 54 -12.13 -6.93 2.94
N THR A 55 -11.05 -7.64 3.28
CA THR A 55 -10.40 -7.54 4.60
C THR A 55 -9.86 -6.13 4.83
N ALA A 56 -9.13 -5.59 3.87
CA ALA A 56 -8.58 -4.24 3.94
C ALA A 56 -9.66 -3.17 4.16
N MET A 57 -10.78 -3.28 3.45
CA MET A 57 -11.90 -2.36 3.61
C MET A 57 -12.57 -2.48 4.98
N ALA A 58 -12.71 -3.71 5.52
CA ALA A 58 -13.26 -3.93 6.86
C ALA A 58 -12.38 -3.28 7.94
N ILE A 59 -11.07 -3.50 7.88
CA ILE A 59 -10.08 -2.90 8.78
C ILE A 59 -10.07 -1.38 8.66
N ALA A 60 -10.09 -0.84 7.44
CA ALA A 60 -10.08 0.61 7.22
C ALA A 60 -11.33 1.31 7.78
N LYS A 61 -12.50 0.64 7.74
CA LYS A 61 -13.72 1.13 8.40
C LYS A 61 -13.60 1.09 9.91
N GLU A 62 -13.10 -0.02 10.47
CA GLU A 62 -12.93 -0.18 11.92
C GLU A 62 -11.91 0.82 12.50
N CYS A 63 -10.88 1.18 11.70
CA CYS A 63 -9.89 2.21 12.05
C CYS A 63 -10.34 3.65 11.74
N ASN A 64 -11.53 3.88 11.20
CA ASN A 64 -12.00 5.20 10.76
C ASN A 64 -11.16 5.85 9.63
N ILE A 65 -10.38 5.08 8.89
CA ILE A 65 -9.67 5.55 7.68
C ILE A 65 -10.71 5.82 6.58
N ILE A 66 -11.71 4.93 6.47
CA ILE A 66 -12.91 5.13 5.66
C ILE A 66 -14.10 5.32 6.61
N ASN A 67 -14.80 6.41 6.49
CA ASN A 67 -15.99 6.72 7.28
C ASN A 67 -17.12 7.26 6.39
N ALA A 68 -18.28 7.53 6.97
CA ALA A 68 -19.44 8.05 6.24
C ALA A 68 -19.15 9.38 5.51
N ASN A 69 -18.19 10.18 6.01
CA ASN A 69 -17.84 11.48 5.44
C ASN A 69 -16.84 11.37 4.28
N THR A 70 -16.06 10.28 4.21
CA THR A 70 -15.08 10.08 3.12
C THR A 70 -15.72 9.54 1.85
N GLY A 71 -16.97 9.07 1.93
CA GLY A 71 -17.62 8.35 0.83
C GLY A 71 -16.90 7.03 0.51
N ILE A 72 -17.64 6.08 -0.02
CA ILE A 72 -17.04 4.87 -0.63
C ILE A 72 -17.38 4.97 -2.11
N ASP A 73 -16.56 5.67 -2.85
CA ASP A 73 -16.56 5.59 -4.30
C ASP A 73 -15.55 4.53 -4.77
N ASN A 74 -15.62 4.19 -6.05
CA ASN A 74 -14.77 3.14 -6.63
C ASN A 74 -13.27 3.45 -6.54
N ASP A 75 -12.90 4.72 -6.38
CA ASP A 75 -11.51 5.18 -6.31
C ASP A 75 -10.98 5.26 -4.88
N SER A 76 -11.82 5.12 -3.86
CA SER A 76 -11.37 5.17 -2.46
C SER A 76 -10.68 3.87 -1.99
N VAL A 77 -10.99 2.74 -2.63
CA VAL A 77 -10.39 1.43 -2.33
C VAL A 77 -10.02 0.73 -3.64
N MET A 78 -8.73 0.59 -3.91
CA MET A 78 -8.19 -0.06 -5.10
C MET A 78 -7.32 -1.26 -4.73
N GLU A 79 -7.16 -2.19 -5.66
CA GLU A 79 -6.13 -3.23 -5.57
C GLU A 79 -4.83 -2.76 -6.26
N GLY A 80 -3.68 -3.23 -5.77
CA GLY A 80 -2.36 -2.87 -6.29
C GLY A 80 -2.21 -3.05 -7.81
N PRO A 81 -2.58 -4.22 -8.39
CA PRO A 81 -2.52 -4.41 -9.84
C PRO A 81 -3.36 -3.39 -10.62
N GLU A 82 -4.61 -3.13 -10.21
CA GLU A 82 -5.48 -2.13 -10.82
C GLU A 82 -4.86 -0.73 -10.75
N PHE A 83 -4.32 -0.37 -9.57
CA PHE A 83 -3.63 0.90 -9.35
C PHE A 83 -2.41 1.04 -10.26
N TYR A 84 -1.56 0.01 -10.31
CA TYR A 84 -0.34 0.03 -11.12
C TYR A 84 -0.65 0.17 -12.62
N ASP A 85 -1.61 -0.60 -13.12
CA ASP A 85 -2.02 -0.57 -14.53
C ASP A 85 -2.60 0.80 -14.90
N ARG A 86 -3.43 1.38 -14.03
CA ARG A 86 -4.03 2.70 -14.23
C ARG A 86 -3.01 3.83 -14.21
N MET A 87 -1.99 3.72 -13.34
CA MET A 87 -0.91 4.70 -13.23
C MET A 87 0.18 4.51 -14.28
N GLY A 88 0.29 3.33 -14.87
CA GLY A 88 1.26 2.98 -15.91
C GLY A 88 2.71 2.85 -15.41
N GLY A 89 2.92 2.79 -14.08
CA GLY A 89 4.24 2.69 -13.48
C GLY A 89 4.97 4.03 -13.35
N LEU A 90 6.31 3.96 -13.24
CA LEU A 90 7.19 5.10 -13.04
C LEU A 90 8.01 5.40 -14.31
N ILE A 91 8.21 6.67 -14.58
CA ILE A 91 9.07 7.16 -15.65
C ILE A 91 10.22 8.03 -15.11
N CYS A 92 11.31 8.06 -15.83
CA CYS A 92 12.33 9.08 -15.64
C CYS A 92 11.83 10.41 -16.21
N LYS A 93 11.79 11.47 -15.40
CA LYS A 93 11.33 12.80 -15.84
C LYS A 93 12.23 13.42 -16.91
N ASN A 94 13.52 13.05 -16.92
CA ASN A 94 14.50 13.59 -17.86
C ASN A 94 14.36 12.97 -19.25
N CYS A 95 14.41 11.64 -19.37
CA CYS A 95 14.40 10.97 -20.67
C CYS A 95 13.02 10.44 -21.09
N LYS A 96 12.02 10.50 -20.22
CA LYS A 96 10.65 10.00 -20.44
C LYS A 96 10.54 8.49 -20.73
N LYS A 97 11.60 7.73 -20.51
CA LYS A 97 11.57 6.26 -20.54
C LYS A 97 11.07 5.71 -19.22
N ASP A 98 10.63 4.46 -19.22
CA ASP A 98 10.31 3.78 -17.97
C ASP A 98 11.53 3.85 -17.03
N ALA A 99 11.29 4.01 -15.72
CA ALA A 99 12.38 4.27 -14.77
C ALA A 99 13.42 3.15 -14.75
N ILE A 100 13.00 1.90 -14.98
CA ILE A 100 13.86 0.72 -15.08
C ILE A 100 14.79 0.81 -16.29
N ASP A 101 14.33 1.39 -17.41
CA ASP A 101 15.09 1.47 -18.68
C ASP A 101 15.86 2.80 -18.81
N CYS A 102 15.92 3.57 -17.75
CA CYS A 102 16.57 4.86 -17.77
C CYS A 102 18.09 4.72 -17.84
N THR A 103 18.70 5.37 -18.84
CA THR A 103 20.15 5.40 -19.07
C THR A 103 20.74 6.80 -18.92
N CYS A 104 20.07 7.70 -18.18
CA CYS A 104 20.51 9.10 -18.03
C CYS A 104 21.84 9.28 -17.26
N GLY A 105 22.38 8.21 -16.66
CA GLY A 105 23.69 8.24 -16.00
C GLY A 105 23.76 9.08 -14.72
N SER A 106 22.64 9.49 -14.15
CA SER A 106 22.61 10.15 -12.84
C SER A 106 22.48 9.12 -11.72
N ASP A 107 23.23 9.28 -10.64
CA ASP A 107 23.16 8.40 -9.44
C ASP A 107 21.78 8.38 -8.80
N LYS A 108 20.92 9.33 -9.15
CA LYS A 108 19.50 9.40 -8.73
C LYS A 108 18.65 9.75 -9.94
N ILE A 109 17.83 8.78 -10.35
CA ILE A 109 16.80 9.01 -11.37
C ILE A 109 15.74 9.93 -10.78
N ASP A 110 15.42 11.04 -11.43
CA ASP A 110 14.25 11.85 -11.08
C ASP A 110 13.00 11.17 -11.62
N GLU A 111 12.32 10.45 -10.75
CA GLU A 111 11.18 9.61 -11.08
C GLU A 111 9.87 10.36 -10.91
N GLY A 112 8.93 10.05 -11.77
CA GLY A 112 7.55 10.52 -11.69
C GLY A 112 6.57 9.44 -12.11
N VAL A 113 5.28 9.67 -11.82
CA VAL A 113 4.20 8.78 -12.25
C VAL A 113 3.98 8.94 -13.75
N LYS A 114 3.96 7.83 -14.49
CA LYS A 114 3.80 7.84 -15.95
C LYS A 114 2.48 8.46 -16.37
N ASN A 115 1.37 8.11 -15.71
CA ASN A 115 0.07 8.73 -15.92
C ASN A 115 -0.29 9.68 -14.78
N ALA A 116 0.39 10.81 -14.72
CA ALA A 116 0.18 11.84 -13.70
C ALA A 116 -1.27 12.37 -13.68
N ALA A 117 -1.97 12.39 -14.82
CA ALA A 117 -3.36 12.84 -14.89
C ALA A 117 -4.30 11.86 -14.17
N ALA A 118 -4.13 10.55 -14.39
CA ALA A 118 -4.90 9.53 -13.69
C ALA A 118 -4.60 9.54 -12.17
N PHE A 119 -3.35 9.71 -11.78
CA PHE A 119 -2.98 9.84 -10.37
C PHE A 119 -3.64 11.06 -9.72
N LYS A 120 -3.60 12.20 -10.39
CA LYS A 120 -4.23 13.44 -9.93
C LYS A 120 -5.76 13.33 -9.80
N ALA A 121 -6.39 12.45 -10.56
CA ALA A 121 -7.83 12.23 -10.46
C ALA A 121 -8.22 11.49 -9.16
N ILE A 122 -7.35 10.58 -8.66
CA ILE A 122 -7.69 9.70 -7.52
C ILE A 122 -7.00 10.05 -6.20
N TRP A 123 -5.94 10.86 -6.21
CA TRP A 123 -5.09 11.06 -5.02
C TRP A 123 -5.85 11.60 -3.80
N LYS A 124 -6.89 12.41 -4.01
CA LYS A 124 -7.71 12.95 -2.93
C LYS A 124 -8.67 11.94 -2.34
N THR A 125 -9.12 10.97 -3.12
CA THR A 125 -10.14 9.99 -2.73
C THR A 125 -9.54 8.67 -2.25
N LEU A 126 -8.41 8.24 -2.80
CA LEU A 126 -7.76 6.98 -2.45
C LEU A 126 -7.40 6.93 -0.96
N ARG A 127 -7.92 5.94 -0.27
CA ARG A 127 -7.69 5.67 1.17
C ARG A 127 -7.09 4.31 1.43
N VAL A 128 -7.40 3.32 0.60
CA VAL A 128 -6.94 1.95 0.79
C VAL A 128 -6.37 1.41 -0.50
N LEU A 129 -5.16 0.89 -0.43
CA LEU A 129 -4.52 0.12 -1.48
C LEU A 129 -4.31 -1.30 -0.96
N ALA A 130 -5.17 -2.22 -1.42
CA ALA A 130 -5.19 -3.63 -1.06
C ALA A 130 -4.34 -4.45 -2.02
N ARG A 131 -3.91 -5.67 -1.64
CA ARG A 131 -3.04 -6.54 -2.46
C ARG A 131 -1.86 -5.80 -3.07
N SER A 132 -1.34 -4.85 -2.29
CA SER A 132 -0.25 -3.97 -2.71
C SER A 132 1.08 -4.68 -2.65
N ARG A 133 1.85 -4.55 -3.72
CA ARG A 133 3.26 -4.96 -3.82
C ARG A 133 4.17 -3.81 -3.38
N PRO A 134 5.46 -4.06 -3.14
CA PRO A 134 6.44 -3.01 -2.83
C PRO A 134 6.47 -1.88 -3.86
N GLU A 135 6.35 -2.24 -5.15
CA GLU A 135 6.35 -1.29 -6.26
C GLU A 135 5.14 -0.35 -6.22
N ASP A 136 3.97 -0.87 -5.83
CA ASP A 136 2.74 -0.10 -5.73
C ASP A 136 2.83 0.93 -4.59
N LYS A 137 3.45 0.53 -3.45
CA LYS A 137 3.72 1.43 -2.31
C LYS A 137 4.67 2.55 -2.72
N TYR A 138 5.75 2.20 -3.40
CA TYR A 138 6.73 3.15 -3.88
C TYR A 138 6.15 4.14 -4.90
N LEU A 139 5.33 3.63 -5.85
CA LEU A 139 4.62 4.43 -6.84
C LEU A 139 3.66 5.43 -6.18
N LEU A 140 2.90 4.99 -5.18
CA LEU A 140 1.98 5.85 -4.43
C LEU A 140 2.73 6.99 -3.73
N VAL A 141 3.82 6.69 -3.02
CA VAL A 141 4.64 7.69 -2.32
C VAL A 141 5.25 8.68 -3.33
N THR A 142 5.78 8.17 -4.45
CA THR A 142 6.35 9.02 -5.50
C THR A 142 5.31 9.99 -6.06
N GLY A 143 4.10 9.51 -6.36
CA GLY A 143 3.05 10.34 -6.91
C GLY A 143 2.54 11.41 -5.93
N LEU A 144 2.40 11.08 -4.64
CA LEU A 144 2.00 12.04 -3.62
C LEU A 144 3.04 13.16 -3.47
N ARG A 145 4.33 12.82 -3.39
CA ARG A 145 5.41 13.79 -3.33
C ARG A 145 5.49 14.67 -4.60
N GLU A 146 5.23 14.09 -5.75
CA GLU A 146 5.18 14.82 -7.03
C GLU A 146 4.08 15.88 -7.06
N LEU A 147 2.98 15.66 -6.35
CA LEU A 147 1.91 16.63 -6.17
C LEU A 147 2.20 17.68 -5.09
N GLY A 148 3.33 17.58 -4.40
CA GLY A 148 3.75 18.51 -3.35
C GLY A 148 3.24 18.14 -1.94
N ASP A 149 2.66 16.96 -1.77
CA ASP A 149 2.31 16.47 -0.44
C ASP A 149 3.60 16.09 0.34
N VAL A 150 3.61 16.38 1.65
CA VAL A 150 4.59 15.84 2.58
C VAL A 150 4.13 14.46 3.03
N VAL A 151 4.91 13.45 2.74
CA VAL A 151 4.52 12.04 2.91
C VAL A 151 5.32 11.39 4.04
N ALA A 152 4.61 10.88 5.03
CA ALA A 152 5.17 9.99 6.05
C ALA A 152 4.72 8.54 5.77
N VAL A 153 5.64 7.59 5.90
CA VAL A 153 5.37 6.16 5.73
C VAL A 153 5.75 5.43 7.00
N THR A 154 4.88 4.53 7.45
CA THR A 154 5.21 3.58 8.52
C THR A 154 5.27 2.17 7.95
N GLY A 155 6.26 1.40 8.38
CA GLY A 155 6.43 0.01 7.92
C GLY A 155 7.28 -0.81 8.89
N ASP A 156 7.15 -2.13 8.79
CA ASP A 156 7.88 -3.09 9.63
C ASP A 156 8.64 -4.13 8.81
N GLY A 157 8.29 -4.27 7.54
CA GLY A 157 8.82 -5.30 6.67
C GLY A 157 9.90 -4.82 5.69
N THR A 158 10.67 -5.77 5.20
CA THR A 158 11.63 -5.54 4.10
C THR A 158 10.94 -4.97 2.85
N ASN A 159 9.68 -5.34 2.64
CA ASN A 159 8.87 -4.88 1.52
C ASN A 159 8.52 -3.38 1.60
N ASP A 160 8.63 -2.78 2.78
CA ASP A 160 8.33 -1.37 3.00
C ASP A 160 9.55 -0.46 2.80
N ALA A 161 10.76 -1.03 2.83
CA ALA A 161 12.01 -0.28 2.80
C ALA A 161 12.11 0.71 1.62
N PRO A 162 11.75 0.36 0.37
CA PRO A 162 11.79 1.32 -0.73
C PRO A 162 10.84 2.52 -0.50
N ALA A 163 9.64 2.28 0.01
CA ALA A 163 8.66 3.33 0.30
C ALA A 163 9.07 4.19 1.51
N LEU A 164 9.62 3.56 2.57
CA LEU A 164 10.18 4.27 3.73
C LEU A 164 11.27 5.24 3.30
N LYS A 165 12.22 4.78 2.48
CA LYS A 165 13.33 5.60 1.99
C LYS A 165 12.88 6.69 1.00
N LYS A 166 11.77 6.47 0.27
CA LYS A 166 11.23 7.44 -0.69
C LYS A 166 10.39 8.52 -0.03
N ALA A 167 9.81 8.26 1.12
CA ALA A 167 9.00 9.22 1.88
C ALA A 167 9.81 10.45 2.32
N ASP A 168 9.13 11.50 2.76
CA ASP A 168 9.78 12.64 3.41
C ASP A 168 10.16 12.29 4.86
N VAL A 169 9.38 11.39 5.50
CA VAL A 169 9.71 10.81 6.80
C VAL A 169 9.32 9.33 6.82
N GLY A 170 10.29 8.46 7.01
CA GLY A 170 10.10 7.02 7.21
C GLY A 170 10.10 6.66 8.69
N PHE A 171 9.10 5.91 9.16
CA PHE A 171 9.01 5.38 10.52
C PHE A 171 9.09 3.85 10.49
N ALA A 172 10.08 3.26 11.13
CA ALA A 172 10.15 1.81 11.30
C ALA A 172 9.64 1.38 12.68
N MET A 173 9.03 0.20 12.74
CA MET A 173 8.60 -0.37 14.02
C MET A 173 9.80 -0.82 14.85
N GLY A 174 9.92 -0.31 16.09
CA GLY A 174 11.10 -0.53 16.94
C GLY A 174 11.32 -2.00 17.30
N ILE A 175 10.32 -2.67 17.86
CA ILE A 175 10.45 -4.07 18.33
C ILE A 175 10.19 -5.07 17.20
N THR A 176 9.15 -4.85 16.40
CA THR A 176 8.70 -5.79 15.36
C THR A 176 9.31 -5.51 13.99
N GLY A 177 9.92 -4.34 13.78
CA GLY A 177 10.50 -3.97 12.51
C GLY A 177 11.75 -4.77 12.17
N THR A 178 11.88 -5.18 10.91
CA THR A 178 13.08 -5.81 10.38
C THR A 178 14.26 -4.82 10.35
N ASP A 179 15.48 -5.31 10.40
CA ASP A 179 16.67 -4.45 10.32
C ASP A 179 16.71 -3.65 9.00
N VAL A 180 16.20 -4.25 7.92
CA VAL A 180 16.11 -3.58 6.62
C VAL A 180 15.16 -2.37 6.68
N ALA A 181 13.99 -2.52 7.31
CA ALA A 181 13.04 -1.41 7.49
C ALA A 181 13.66 -0.31 8.38
N LYS A 182 14.31 -0.70 9.49
CA LYS A 182 14.98 0.24 10.40
C LYS A 182 16.11 1.03 9.73
N HIS A 183 16.91 0.38 8.87
CA HIS A 183 17.95 1.08 8.13
C HIS A 183 17.41 1.98 7.01
N ALA A 184 16.21 1.73 6.53
CA ALA A 184 15.56 2.54 5.50
C ALA A 184 14.76 3.72 6.04
N ALA A 185 14.44 3.72 7.33
CA ALA A 185 13.63 4.73 8.00
C ALA A 185 14.50 5.81 8.64
N ASP A 186 13.89 6.97 8.90
CA ASP A 186 14.52 8.10 9.59
C ASP A 186 14.36 7.97 11.11
N ILE A 187 13.27 7.31 11.56
CA ILE A 187 12.87 7.18 12.98
C ILE A 187 12.50 5.73 13.28
#